data_13330f4262d2ea5f33efff30e81dab72
#
_entry.id   13330f4262d2ea5f33efff30e81dab72
#
_cell.length_a   1.000
_cell.length_b   1.000
_cell.length_c   1.000
_cell.angle_alpha   90.00
_cell.angle_beta   90.00
_cell.angle_gamma   90.00
#
_symmetry.space_group_name_H-M   'P 1'
#
loop_
_entity.id
_entity.type
_entity.pdbx_description
1 polymer ?
#
loop_
_entity_poly.entity_id
_entity_poly.type
_entity_poly.pdbx_seq_one_letter_code
_entity_poly.pdbx_strand_id
1 'polypeptide(L)'
;GAYHFFRSSKDAEMQAKNFIKTVGELEPTDLPPVLDIETIHQGCSHKALNDKALLWLETVEEHYGRKPIVYSSASFIEDILCSEIKHNYPIWVAHYRTDRPRCAEWKLWQFTDQAVVYGVGGYVDLNVCSSDFLKGI
;
A
#
# COMPACT_ATOMS: atom_id res chain seq x y z
N GLY A 1 -7.75 -4.69 9.28
CA GLY A 1 -7.34 -3.54 8.48
C GLY A 1 -8.09 -3.45 7.16
N ALA A 2 -7.95 -2.31 6.47
CA ALA A 2 -8.62 -2.05 5.21
C ALA A 2 -7.65 -1.52 4.15
N TYR A 3 -7.92 -1.83 2.89
CA TYR A 3 -7.14 -1.33 1.76
C TYR A 3 -8.03 -0.71 0.68
N HIS A 4 -7.44 0.17 -0.12
CA HIS A 4 -8.07 0.81 -1.27
C HIS A 4 -7.24 0.55 -2.53
N PHE A 5 -7.84 -0.07 -3.54
CA PHE A 5 -7.23 -0.23 -4.86
C PHE A 5 -7.31 1.09 -5.63
N PHE A 6 -6.16 1.74 -5.81
CA PHE A 6 -6.07 3.08 -6.36
C PHE A 6 -6.26 3.11 -7.89
N ARG A 7 -7.07 4.03 -8.35
CA ARG A 7 -7.32 4.25 -9.78
C ARG A 7 -6.87 5.62 -10.23
N SER A 8 -5.74 5.69 -10.95
CA SER A 8 -5.17 6.95 -11.45
C SER A 8 -6.07 7.69 -12.45
N SER A 9 -7.07 7.01 -13.05
CA SER A 9 -8.07 7.62 -13.93
C SER A 9 -9.20 8.34 -13.20
N LYS A 10 -9.30 8.19 -11.89
CA LYS A 10 -10.36 8.76 -11.05
C LYS A 10 -9.84 9.89 -10.19
N ASP A 11 -10.76 10.67 -9.66
CA ASP A 11 -10.46 11.74 -8.71
C ASP A 11 -9.93 11.16 -7.39
N ALA A 12 -8.78 11.63 -6.92
CA ALA A 12 -8.10 11.08 -5.76
C ALA A 12 -8.78 11.47 -4.44
N GLU A 13 -9.30 12.68 -4.35
CA GLU A 13 -10.02 13.16 -3.17
C GLU A 13 -11.33 12.38 -2.97
N MET A 14 -12.04 12.13 -4.06
CA MET A 14 -13.25 11.30 -4.03
C MET A 14 -12.95 9.86 -3.62
N GLN A 15 -11.83 9.28 -4.06
CA GLN A 15 -11.39 7.95 -3.63
C GLN A 15 -11.07 7.93 -2.13
N ALA A 16 -10.35 8.94 -1.62
CA ALA A 16 -10.04 9.06 -0.19
C ALA A 16 -11.31 9.20 0.66
N LYS A 17 -12.22 10.09 0.27
CA LYS A 17 -13.52 10.29 0.96
C LYS A 17 -14.37 9.03 0.96
N ASN A 18 -14.39 8.28 -0.16
CA ASN A 18 -15.11 7.02 -0.24
C ASN A 18 -14.50 5.96 0.69
N PHE A 19 -13.16 5.87 0.73
CA PHE A 19 -12.46 4.98 1.65
C PHE A 19 -12.81 5.29 3.11
N ILE A 20 -12.65 6.53 3.53
CA ILE A 20 -12.95 7.00 4.90
C ILE A 20 -14.41 6.69 5.27
N LYS A 21 -15.35 7.00 4.39
CA LYS A 21 -16.78 6.75 4.63
C LYS A 21 -17.09 5.24 4.76
N THR A 22 -16.42 4.40 3.96
CA THR A 22 -16.67 2.96 3.93
C THR A 22 -16.06 2.24 5.11
N VAL A 23 -14.84 2.63 5.51
CA VAL A 23 -14.10 2.01 6.61
C VAL A 23 -14.63 2.48 7.97
N GLY A 24 -14.98 3.76 8.11
CA GLY A 24 -15.40 4.34 9.37
C GLY A 24 -14.23 4.50 10.35
N GLU A 25 -14.47 4.26 11.64
CA GLU A 25 -13.45 4.37 12.68
C GLU A 25 -12.51 3.15 12.68
N LEU A 26 -11.24 3.39 12.99
CA LEU A 26 -10.24 2.35 13.19
C LEU A 26 -9.97 2.17 14.68
N GLU A 27 -9.89 0.92 15.10
CA GLU A 27 -9.46 0.57 16.45
C GLU A 27 -7.93 0.76 16.61
N PRO A 28 -7.43 1.02 17.83
CA PRO A 28 -5.99 1.18 18.06
C PRO A 28 -5.14 -0.01 17.60
N THR A 29 -5.72 -1.22 17.60
CA THR A 29 -5.06 -2.46 17.17
C THR A 29 -5.19 -2.78 15.68
N ASP A 30 -5.93 -1.98 14.94
CA ASP A 30 -6.03 -2.16 13.50
C ASP A 30 -4.71 -1.79 12.80
N LEU A 31 -4.42 -2.47 11.70
CA LEU A 31 -3.39 -2.01 10.78
C LEU A 31 -3.75 -0.62 10.23
N PRO A 32 -2.77 0.24 9.98
CA PRO A 32 -3.01 1.47 9.24
C PRO A 32 -3.73 1.22 7.93
N PRO A 33 -4.46 2.20 7.38
CA PRO A 33 -5.02 2.13 6.02
C PRO A 33 -3.97 1.75 4.99
N VAL A 34 -4.36 0.99 3.96
CA VAL A 34 -3.44 0.59 2.89
C VAL A 34 -3.89 1.20 1.57
N LEU A 35 -2.97 1.90 0.90
CA LEU A 35 -3.10 2.30 -0.49
C LEU A 35 -2.46 1.23 -1.38
N ASP A 36 -3.29 0.48 -2.10
CA ASP A 36 -2.88 -0.51 -3.09
C ASP A 36 -2.78 0.17 -4.46
N ILE A 37 -1.55 0.43 -4.92
CA ILE A 37 -1.26 1.20 -6.14
C ILE A 37 -0.39 0.38 -7.11
N GLU A 38 -1.02 -0.24 -8.10
CA GLU A 38 -0.38 -1.21 -8.98
C GLU A 38 -0.47 -0.85 -10.47
N THR A 39 -1.32 0.11 -10.83
CA THR A 39 -1.61 0.39 -12.22
C THR A 39 -1.57 1.89 -12.52
N ILE A 40 -1.16 2.22 -13.74
CA ILE A 40 -1.24 3.56 -14.30
C ILE A 40 -2.18 3.57 -15.51
N HIS A 41 -3.16 4.47 -15.51
CA HIS A 41 -4.09 4.60 -16.62
C HIS A 41 -3.39 5.22 -17.84
N GLN A 42 -3.76 4.75 -19.04
CA GLN A 42 -3.24 5.31 -20.29
C GLN A 42 -3.45 6.83 -20.34
N GLY A 43 -2.40 7.58 -20.64
CA GLY A 43 -2.41 9.03 -20.66
C GLY A 43 -2.16 9.72 -19.32
N CYS A 44 -2.04 8.96 -18.22
CA CYS A 44 -1.60 9.49 -16.94
C CYS A 44 -0.08 9.46 -16.86
N SER A 45 0.56 10.59 -16.60
CA SER A 45 2.01 10.62 -16.36
C SER A 45 2.37 10.10 -14.98
N HIS A 46 3.63 9.66 -14.78
CA HIS A 46 4.12 9.26 -13.44
C HIS A 46 3.96 10.40 -12.44
N LYS A 47 4.22 11.65 -12.86
CA LYS A 47 4.02 12.82 -12.00
C LYS A 47 2.57 12.94 -11.56
N ALA A 48 1.62 12.90 -12.49
CA ALA A 48 0.20 13.02 -12.18
C ALA A 48 -0.31 11.88 -11.30
N LEU A 49 0.19 10.65 -11.49
CA LEU A 49 -0.10 9.52 -10.62
C LEU A 49 0.38 9.79 -9.19
N ASN A 50 1.64 10.21 -9.05
CA ASN A 50 2.24 10.47 -7.73
C ASN A 50 1.55 11.64 -7.01
N ASP A 51 1.24 12.73 -7.69
CA ASP A 51 0.49 13.87 -7.12
C ASP A 51 -0.88 13.41 -6.59
N LYS A 52 -1.59 12.59 -7.35
CA LYS A 52 -2.88 12.02 -6.92
C LYS A 52 -2.75 11.03 -5.77
N ALA A 53 -1.72 10.19 -5.79
CA ALA A 53 -1.47 9.23 -4.70
C ALA A 53 -1.12 9.97 -3.40
N LEU A 54 -0.30 11.00 -3.45
CA LEU A 54 0.02 11.87 -2.31
C LEU A 54 -1.24 12.51 -1.74
N LEU A 55 -2.11 13.07 -2.59
CA LEU A 55 -3.37 13.66 -2.15
C LEU A 55 -4.25 12.64 -1.38
N TRP A 56 -4.33 11.41 -1.87
CA TRP A 56 -5.06 10.35 -1.17
C TRP A 56 -4.41 10.01 0.17
N LEU A 57 -3.09 9.82 0.18
CA LEU A 57 -2.31 9.47 1.37
C LEU A 57 -2.44 10.53 2.47
N GLU A 58 -2.23 11.80 2.11
CA GLU A 58 -2.35 12.94 3.04
C GLU A 58 -3.76 13.10 3.59
N THR A 59 -4.79 12.97 2.74
CA THR A 59 -6.21 13.07 3.17
C THR A 59 -6.55 11.97 4.18
N VAL A 60 -6.09 10.74 3.94
CA VAL A 60 -6.37 9.59 4.81
C VAL A 60 -5.53 9.66 6.09
N GLU A 61 -4.26 10.11 6.00
CA GLU A 61 -3.39 10.36 7.16
C GLU A 61 -3.99 11.43 8.08
N GLU A 62 -4.45 12.55 7.52
CA GLU A 62 -5.08 13.63 8.28
C GLU A 62 -6.33 13.14 9.04
N HIS A 63 -7.15 12.32 8.39
CA HIS A 63 -8.38 11.81 9.00
C HIS A 63 -8.12 10.83 10.15
N TYR A 64 -7.20 9.87 9.97
CA TYR A 64 -6.96 8.82 10.96
C TYR A 64 -5.82 9.13 11.94
N GLY A 65 -5.03 10.18 11.70
CA GLY A 65 -3.84 10.50 12.48
C GLY A 65 -2.73 9.43 12.39
N ARG A 66 -2.76 8.59 11.36
CA ARG A 66 -1.84 7.46 11.15
C ARG A 66 -1.41 7.40 9.71
N LYS A 67 -0.10 7.24 9.47
CA LYS A 67 0.43 7.12 8.10
C LYS A 67 -0.09 5.86 7.42
N PRO A 68 -0.76 5.98 6.26
CA PRO A 68 -1.15 4.80 5.47
C PRO A 68 0.07 4.01 5.00
N ILE A 69 -0.12 2.72 4.80
CA ILE A 69 0.85 1.83 4.16
C ILE A 69 0.66 1.92 2.64
N VAL A 70 1.76 1.94 1.89
CA VAL A 70 1.72 1.88 0.43
C VAL A 70 2.10 0.49 -0.04
N TYR A 71 1.14 -0.23 -0.64
CA TYR A 71 1.35 -1.54 -1.25
C TYR A 71 1.54 -1.42 -2.75
N SER A 72 2.57 -2.05 -3.27
CA SER A 72 2.79 -2.20 -4.71
C SER A 72 3.83 -3.27 -5.04
N SER A 73 3.98 -3.58 -6.34
CA SER A 73 5.08 -4.42 -6.81
C SER A 73 6.44 -3.72 -6.69
N ALA A 74 7.51 -4.51 -6.56
CA ALA A 74 8.86 -3.96 -6.45
C ALA A 74 9.24 -3.07 -7.64
N SER A 75 8.85 -3.44 -8.86
CA SER A 75 9.11 -2.64 -10.06
C SER A 75 8.33 -1.33 -10.06
N PHE A 76 7.07 -1.35 -9.65
CA PHE A 76 6.26 -0.13 -9.58
C PHE A 76 6.80 0.86 -8.54
N ILE A 77 7.24 0.36 -7.39
CA ILE A 77 7.86 1.17 -6.34
C ILE A 77 9.14 1.83 -6.86
N GLU A 78 10.03 1.04 -7.47
CA GLU A 78 11.34 1.55 -7.93
C GLU A 78 11.23 2.51 -9.11
N ASP A 79 10.42 2.16 -10.11
CA ASP A 79 10.43 2.81 -11.42
C ASP A 79 9.38 3.93 -11.55
N ILE A 80 8.32 3.93 -10.72
CA ILE A 80 7.16 4.82 -10.90
C ILE A 80 6.91 5.71 -9.69
N LEU A 81 6.98 5.19 -8.46
CA LEU A 81 6.71 5.98 -7.27
C LEU A 81 7.81 7.00 -6.98
N CYS A 82 7.40 8.21 -6.63
CA CYS A 82 8.33 9.29 -6.29
C CYS A 82 9.02 9.06 -4.94
N SER A 83 10.15 9.76 -4.74
CA SER A 83 10.94 9.67 -3.52
C SER A 83 10.15 10.07 -2.28
N GLU A 84 9.24 11.03 -2.40
CA GLU A 84 8.41 11.50 -1.31
C GLU A 84 7.52 10.39 -0.74
N ILE A 85 6.85 9.63 -1.59
CA ILE A 85 6.05 8.47 -1.17
C ILE A 85 6.96 7.42 -0.52
N LYS A 86 8.07 7.07 -1.18
CA LYS A 86 8.98 6.01 -0.72
C LYS A 86 9.62 6.27 0.64
N HIS A 87 9.89 7.54 0.98
CA HIS A 87 10.55 7.90 2.23
C HIS A 87 9.58 8.25 3.36
N ASN A 88 8.41 8.79 3.04
CA ASN A 88 7.48 9.28 4.04
C ASN A 88 6.46 8.26 4.52
N TYR A 89 6.20 7.21 3.74
CA TYR A 89 5.17 6.20 4.03
C TYR A 89 5.77 4.81 4.17
N PRO A 90 5.23 3.97 5.07
CA PRO A 90 5.67 2.57 5.18
C PRO A 90 5.33 1.80 3.91
N ILE A 91 6.31 1.08 3.38
CA ILE A 91 6.18 0.31 2.14
C ILE A 91 5.86 -1.16 2.43
N TRP A 92 4.83 -1.67 1.76
CA TRP A 92 4.49 -3.08 1.66
C TRP A 92 4.78 -3.54 0.23
N VAL A 93 5.90 -4.19 0.02
CA VAL A 93 6.36 -4.61 -1.30
C VAL A 93 5.89 -6.01 -1.65
N ALA A 94 5.34 -6.19 -2.86
CA ALA A 94 5.13 -7.51 -3.46
C ALA A 94 6.31 -7.84 -4.36
N HIS A 95 7.03 -8.92 -4.05
CA HIS A 95 8.14 -9.41 -4.87
C HIS A 95 8.32 -10.91 -4.65
N TYR A 96 7.97 -11.70 -5.66
CA TYR A 96 7.93 -13.16 -5.58
C TYR A 96 9.19 -13.80 -6.13
N ARG A 97 9.49 -15.04 -5.72
CA ARG A 97 10.59 -15.87 -6.24
C ARG A 97 11.96 -15.19 -6.11
N THR A 98 12.20 -14.54 -5.00
CA THR A 98 13.46 -13.88 -4.67
C THR A 98 13.77 -14.09 -3.19
N ASP A 99 15.06 -14.04 -2.84
CA ASP A 99 15.50 -14.16 -1.45
C ASP A 99 15.34 -12.86 -0.65
N ARG A 100 15.15 -11.74 -1.36
CA ARG A 100 14.91 -10.41 -0.78
C ARG A 100 14.20 -9.50 -1.78
N PRO A 101 13.39 -8.54 -1.31
CA PRO A 101 12.80 -7.55 -2.22
C PRO A 101 13.89 -6.66 -2.85
N ARG A 102 13.63 -6.19 -4.06
CA ARG A 102 14.49 -5.23 -4.75
C ARG A 102 14.40 -3.83 -4.12
N CYS A 103 13.27 -3.52 -3.49
CA CYS A 103 13.06 -2.28 -2.75
C CYS A 103 13.95 -2.24 -1.49
N ALA A 104 14.72 -1.16 -1.30
CA ALA A 104 15.70 -1.06 -0.23
C ALA A 104 15.08 -0.90 1.18
N GLU A 105 13.99 -0.14 1.28
CA GLU A 105 13.31 0.16 2.55
C GLU A 105 11.87 -0.32 2.50
N TRP A 106 11.61 -1.47 3.10
CA TRP A 106 10.27 -2.02 3.23
C TRP A 106 9.93 -2.32 4.70
N LYS A 107 8.64 -2.30 5.01
CA LYS A 107 8.10 -2.69 6.33
C LYS A 107 7.36 -4.02 6.28
N LEU A 108 6.68 -4.28 5.15
CA LEU A 108 6.05 -5.57 4.87
C LEU A 108 6.51 -6.07 3.49
N TRP A 109 6.67 -7.39 3.37
CA TRP A 109 7.01 -8.04 2.12
C TRP A 109 6.08 -9.22 1.87
N GLN A 110 5.27 -9.11 0.82
CA GLN A 110 4.50 -10.22 0.26
C GLN A 110 5.44 -11.03 -0.65
N PHE A 111 5.85 -12.21 -0.17
CA PHE A 111 6.87 -13.00 -0.84
C PHE A 111 6.32 -14.12 -1.73
N THR A 112 5.03 -14.43 -1.61
CA THR A 112 4.32 -15.38 -2.46
C THR A 112 2.82 -15.11 -2.49
N ASP A 113 2.20 -15.45 -3.62
CA ASP A 113 0.76 -15.48 -3.88
C ASP A 113 0.24 -16.92 -4.08
N GLN A 114 1.09 -17.93 -3.84
CA GLN A 114 0.80 -19.34 -4.12
C GLN A 114 1.06 -20.24 -2.90
N ALA A 115 0.90 -19.72 -1.70
CA ALA A 115 1.02 -20.52 -0.49
C ALA A 115 -0.25 -21.37 -0.26
N VAL A 116 -0.06 -22.52 0.37
CA VAL A 116 -1.15 -23.39 0.81
C VAL A 116 -1.19 -23.37 2.33
N VAL A 117 -2.33 -22.98 2.90
CA VAL A 117 -2.56 -22.93 4.35
C VAL A 117 -3.67 -23.91 4.70
N TYR A 118 -3.44 -24.75 5.71
CA TYR A 118 -4.43 -25.70 6.17
C TYR A 118 -5.75 -25.01 6.59
N GLY A 119 -6.86 -25.52 6.09
CA GLY A 119 -8.19 -24.96 6.37
C GLY A 119 -8.62 -23.84 5.41
N VAL A 120 -7.77 -23.42 4.48
CA VAL A 120 -8.10 -22.44 3.44
C VAL A 120 -8.09 -23.12 2.07
N GLY A 121 -9.18 -22.94 1.30
CA GLY A 121 -9.25 -23.47 -0.08
C GLY A 121 -8.54 -22.55 -1.08
N GLY A 122 -7.64 -23.14 -1.88
CA GLY A 122 -6.88 -22.40 -2.90
C GLY A 122 -5.56 -21.84 -2.40
N TYR A 123 -4.94 -21.00 -3.22
CA TYR A 123 -3.70 -20.30 -2.86
C TYR A 123 -3.99 -19.05 -2.07
N VAL A 124 -3.05 -18.70 -1.19
CA VAL A 124 -3.08 -17.48 -0.37
C VAL A 124 -1.75 -16.75 -0.44
N ASP A 125 -1.80 -15.45 -0.17
CA ASP A 125 -0.61 -14.61 -0.02
C ASP A 125 0.03 -14.84 1.35
N LEU A 126 1.36 -14.90 1.38
CA LEU A 126 2.09 -14.86 2.64
C LEU A 126 3.02 -13.66 2.68
N ASN A 127 3.13 -13.11 3.88
CA ASN A 127 3.87 -11.89 4.11
C ASN A 127 4.81 -12.04 5.31
N VAL A 128 5.91 -11.30 5.28
CA VAL A 128 6.75 -11.04 6.45
C VAL A 128 6.69 -9.55 6.80
N CYS A 129 6.81 -9.27 8.07
CA CYS A 129 6.79 -7.91 8.59
C CYS A 129 8.09 -7.63 9.34
N SER A 130 8.65 -6.43 9.18
CA SER A 130 9.80 -6.01 9.94
C SER A 130 9.45 -5.85 11.43
N SER A 131 10.37 -6.25 12.31
CA SER A 131 10.12 -6.26 13.75
C SER A 131 9.91 -4.87 14.35
N ASP A 132 10.52 -3.85 13.77
CA ASP A 132 10.36 -2.45 14.18
C ASP A 132 8.98 -1.90 13.82
N PHE A 133 8.42 -2.32 12.69
CA PHE A 133 7.06 -1.92 12.29
C PHE A 133 5.99 -2.49 13.21
N LEU A 134 6.11 -3.77 13.60
CA LEU A 134 5.18 -4.41 14.52
C LEU A 134 5.16 -3.78 15.92
N LYS A 135 6.27 -3.17 16.35
CA LYS A 135 6.37 -2.49 17.65
C LYS A 135 5.77 -1.09 17.65
N GLY A 136 5.53 -0.53 16.48
CA GLY A 136 5.00 0.83 16.30
C GLY A 136 3.50 0.90 15.99
N ILE A 137 2.87 -0.27 15.92
CA ILE A 137 1.42 -0.39 15.71
C ILE A 137 0.70 -0.46 17.04
#